data_fb422728bcaf44b41c16f7743900cf99
#
_entry.id   fb422728bcaf44b41c16f7743900cf99
#
_cell.length_a   1.000
_cell.length_b   1.000
_cell.length_c   1.000
_cell.angle_alpha   90.00
_cell.angle_beta   90.00
_cell.angle_gamma   90.00
#
_symmetry.space_group_name_H-M   'P 1'
#
loop_
_entity.id
_entity.type
_entity.pdbx_description
1 polymer ?
#
loop_
_entity_poly.entity_id
_entity_poly.type
_entity_poly.pdbx_seq_one_letter_code
_entity_poly.pdbx_strand_id
1 'polypeptide(L)'
;ADTSLNLPDFRSAERTFQLLTQVAGRAGRADKEGEVIIQTYNPSHYAIRFAQQQDYEGFYAYEMGIRRQLAYPPYFYTVGITLSHKDEEFVVRKRTFVGQGDFLGTNTKTYCPNT
;
A
#
# COMPACT_ATOMS: atom_id res chain seq x y z
N ALA A 1 7.32 -2.68 -10.52
CA ALA A 1 7.25 -2.14 -9.14
C ALA A 1 5.98 -1.33 -8.91
N ASP A 2 5.54 -0.54 -9.90
CA ASP A 2 4.41 0.37 -9.75
C ASP A 2 3.06 -0.34 -9.53
N THR A 3 2.88 -1.53 -10.05
CA THR A 3 1.65 -2.33 -9.86
C THR A 3 1.36 -2.58 -8.39
N SER A 4 2.38 -2.94 -7.61
CA SER A 4 2.24 -3.15 -6.18
C SER A 4 2.06 -1.84 -5.40
N LEU A 5 2.73 -0.75 -5.80
CA LEU A 5 2.66 0.55 -5.14
C LEU A 5 1.30 1.24 -5.32
N ASN A 6 0.64 1.01 -6.45
CA ASN A 6 -0.62 1.66 -6.80
C ASN A 6 -1.86 0.91 -6.31
N LEU A 7 -1.70 -0.20 -5.60
CA LEU A 7 -2.81 -0.90 -4.99
C LEU A 7 -3.42 -0.07 -3.85
N PRO A 8 -4.77 0.01 -3.76
CA PRO A 8 -5.45 0.73 -2.68
C PRO A 8 -5.45 -0.09 -1.38
N ASP A 9 -4.27 -0.45 -0.90
CA ASP A 9 -4.06 -1.26 0.29
C ASP A 9 -2.96 -0.61 1.12
N PHE A 10 -3.18 -0.48 2.43
CA PHE A 10 -2.18 0.07 3.35
C PHE A 10 -0.89 -0.76 3.40
N ARG A 11 -0.92 -2.02 2.95
CA ARG A 11 0.23 -2.93 2.86
C ARG A 11 1.01 -2.82 1.55
N SER A 12 0.59 -1.97 0.62
CA SER A 12 1.19 -1.93 -0.71
C SER A 12 2.69 -1.63 -0.69
N ALA A 13 3.11 -0.68 0.13
CA ALA A 13 4.53 -0.34 0.31
C ALA A 13 5.33 -1.49 0.93
N GLU A 14 4.78 -2.16 1.93
CA GLU A 14 5.39 -3.34 2.57
C GLU A 14 5.58 -4.49 1.58
N ARG A 15 4.55 -4.80 0.80
CA ARG A 15 4.63 -5.84 -0.24
C ARG A 15 5.68 -5.51 -1.29
N THR A 16 5.74 -4.27 -1.73
CA THR A 16 6.74 -3.81 -2.69
C THR A 16 8.15 -3.93 -2.12
N PHE A 17 8.36 -3.48 -0.89
CA PHE A 17 9.64 -3.62 -0.20
C PHE A 17 10.07 -5.08 -0.09
N GLN A 18 9.18 -5.97 0.36
CA GLN A 18 9.45 -7.41 0.49
C GLN A 18 9.81 -8.04 -0.85
N LEU A 19 9.07 -7.73 -1.90
CA LEU A 19 9.32 -8.24 -3.25
C LEU A 19 10.69 -7.80 -3.76
N LEU A 20 11.01 -6.53 -3.65
CA LEU A 20 12.27 -5.98 -4.13
C LEU A 20 13.49 -6.51 -3.36
N THR A 21 13.38 -6.63 -2.04
CA THR A 21 14.46 -7.20 -1.22
C THR A 21 14.66 -8.68 -1.49
N GLN A 22 13.60 -9.43 -1.77
CA GLN A 22 13.67 -10.83 -2.14
C GLN A 22 14.39 -11.03 -3.48
N VAL A 23 14.07 -10.20 -4.48
CA VAL A 23 14.73 -10.25 -5.80
C VAL A 23 16.19 -9.87 -5.67
N ALA A 24 16.51 -8.80 -4.95
CA ALA A 24 17.88 -8.36 -4.71
C ALA A 24 18.71 -9.43 -4.00
N GLY A 25 18.15 -10.13 -3.01
CA GLY A 25 18.83 -11.20 -2.30
C GLY A 25 19.15 -12.43 -3.16
N ARG A 26 18.42 -12.64 -4.24
CA ARG A 26 18.72 -13.72 -5.20
C ARG A 26 19.84 -13.39 -6.15
N ALA A 27 19.99 -12.13 -6.53
CA ALA A 27 21.02 -11.69 -7.47
C ALA A 27 22.45 -11.81 -6.90
N GLY A 28 22.62 -11.74 -5.58
CA GLY A 28 23.92 -11.84 -4.90
C GLY A 28 24.40 -13.27 -4.55
N ARG A 29 23.71 -14.32 -4.99
CA ARG A 29 24.03 -15.71 -4.59
C ARG A 29 25.01 -16.47 -5.51
N ALA A 30 25.31 -15.96 -6.68
CA ALA A 30 26.34 -16.53 -7.55
C ALA A 30 27.65 -15.75 -7.37
N ASP A 31 28.78 -16.38 -7.56
CA ASP A 31 30.14 -15.78 -7.47
C ASP A 31 30.36 -14.57 -8.40
N LYS A 32 29.31 -14.02 -8.94
CA LYS A 32 29.29 -12.80 -9.74
C LYS A 32 28.38 -11.78 -9.07
N GLU A 33 28.87 -10.55 -8.98
CA GLU A 33 28.04 -9.40 -8.58
C GLU A 33 26.82 -9.34 -9.48
N GLY A 34 25.64 -9.62 -8.90
CA GLY A 34 24.37 -9.53 -9.60
C GLY A 34 23.84 -8.11 -9.56
N GLU A 35 23.51 -7.58 -10.72
CA GLU A 35 22.84 -6.28 -10.83
C GLU A 35 21.33 -6.49 -10.90
N VAL A 36 20.58 -5.72 -10.11
CA VAL A 36 19.10 -5.69 -10.14
C VAL A 36 18.66 -4.33 -10.64
N ILE A 37 17.91 -4.33 -11.74
CA ILE A 37 17.34 -3.13 -12.32
C ILE A 37 15.87 -3.04 -11.95
N ILE A 38 15.49 -1.96 -11.27
CA ILE A 38 14.10 -1.68 -10.89
C ILE A 38 13.54 -0.60 -11.81
N GLN A 39 12.53 -0.97 -12.60
CA GLN A 39 11.83 -0.02 -13.45
C GLN A 39 10.59 0.52 -12.72
N THR A 40 10.50 1.84 -12.60
CA THR A 40 9.40 2.51 -11.91
C THR A 40 9.24 3.95 -12.40
N TYR A 41 8.01 4.47 -12.34
CA TYR A 41 7.72 5.88 -12.57
C TYR A 41 8.01 6.77 -11.35
N ASN A 42 8.15 6.16 -10.16
CA ASN A 42 8.40 6.89 -8.93
C ASN A 42 9.63 6.31 -8.18
N PRO A 43 10.85 6.57 -8.68
CA PRO A 43 12.07 6.04 -8.08
C PRO A 43 12.38 6.61 -6.68
N SER A 44 11.77 7.73 -6.32
CA SER A 44 11.95 8.36 -5.01
C SER A 44 11.02 7.84 -3.92
N HIS A 45 10.10 6.91 -4.25
CA HIS A 45 9.24 6.30 -3.26
C HIS A 45 10.04 5.61 -2.16
N TYR A 46 9.65 5.83 -0.89
CA TYR A 46 10.44 5.34 0.26
C TYR A 46 10.65 3.82 0.25
N ALA A 47 9.64 3.02 -0.15
CA ALA A 47 9.77 1.57 -0.24
C ALA A 47 10.89 1.14 -1.20
N ILE A 48 11.04 1.83 -2.33
CA ILE A 48 12.09 1.56 -3.32
C ILE A 48 13.46 1.99 -2.77
N ARG A 49 13.55 3.16 -2.17
CA ARG A 49 14.80 3.67 -1.62
C ARG A 49 15.35 2.78 -0.51
N PHE A 50 14.51 2.38 0.44
CA PHE A 50 14.93 1.44 1.50
C PHE A 50 15.27 0.05 0.96
N ALA A 51 14.56 -0.42 -0.07
CA ALA A 51 14.87 -1.69 -0.71
C ALA A 51 16.24 -1.66 -1.42
N GLN A 52 16.59 -0.55 -2.08
CA GLN A 52 17.90 -0.37 -2.70
C GLN A 52 19.04 -0.44 -1.68
N GLN A 53 18.82 0.08 -0.49
CA GLN A 53 19.79 0.07 0.60
C GLN A 53 19.72 -1.23 1.42
N GLN A 54 18.74 -2.09 1.16
CA GLN A 54 18.44 -3.28 1.96
C GLN A 54 18.27 -2.95 3.45
N ASP A 55 17.74 -1.77 3.73
CA ASP A 55 17.53 -1.25 5.07
C ASP A 55 16.12 -1.60 5.58
N TYR A 56 15.99 -2.80 6.14
CA TYR A 56 14.73 -3.27 6.71
C TYR A 56 14.31 -2.44 7.93
N GLU A 57 15.23 -2.13 8.81
CA GLU A 57 14.92 -1.39 10.05
C GLU A 57 14.45 0.03 9.75
N GLY A 58 15.11 0.71 8.82
CA GLY A 58 14.71 2.03 8.37
C GLY A 58 13.34 2.03 7.70
N PHE A 59 13.07 1.04 6.86
CA PHE A 59 11.75 0.86 6.26
C PHE A 59 10.67 0.62 7.31
N TYR A 60 10.91 -0.29 8.24
CA TYR A 60 9.99 -0.61 9.32
C TYR A 60 9.63 0.65 10.15
N ALA A 61 10.63 1.39 10.60
CA ALA A 61 10.41 2.59 11.39
C ALA A 61 9.58 3.65 10.62
N TYR A 62 9.90 3.85 9.35
CA TYR A 62 9.20 4.81 8.49
C TYR A 62 7.76 4.39 8.21
N GLU A 63 7.55 3.13 7.83
CA GLU A 63 6.23 2.57 7.54
C GLU A 63 5.32 2.58 8.77
N MET A 64 5.84 2.20 9.93
CA MET A 64 5.07 2.22 11.17
C MET A 64 4.68 3.63 11.59
N GLY A 65 5.54 4.62 11.35
CA GLY A 65 5.21 6.03 11.56
C GLY A 65 4.04 6.49 10.70
N ILE A 66 4.03 6.12 9.42
CA ILE A 66 2.92 6.42 8.51
C ILE A 66 1.62 5.75 8.96
N ARG A 67 1.66 4.46 9.30
CA ARG A 67 0.48 3.71 9.75
C ARG A 67 -0.12 4.31 11.02
N ARG A 68 0.73 4.75 11.94
CA ARG A 68 0.30 5.42 13.16
C ARG A 68 -0.41 6.74 12.87
N GLN A 69 0.14 7.56 11.96
CA GLN A 69 -0.47 8.84 11.58
C GLN A 69 -1.79 8.68 10.85
N LEU A 70 -1.90 7.66 9.99
CA LEU A 70 -3.06 7.41 9.15
C LEU A 70 -4.09 6.47 9.80
N ALA A 71 -3.89 6.08 11.06
CA ALA A 71 -4.76 5.18 11.80
C ALA A 71 -4.93 3.81 11.11
N TYR A 72 -3.82 3.23 10.64
CA TYR A 72 -3.78 1.89 10.06
C TYR A 72 -3.27 0.82 11.05
N PRO A 73 -3.56 -0.47 10.78
CA PRO A 73 -2.98 -1.57 11.56
C PRO A 73 -1.45 -1.53 11.59
N PRO A 74 -0.79 -1.97 12.65
CA PRO A 74 -1.34 -2.66 13.83
C PRO A 74 -1.85 -1.74 14.93
N TYR A 75 -1.73 -0.43 14.78
CA TYR A 75 -2.14 0.52 15.82
C TYR A 75 -3.65 0.66 15.94
N PHE A 76 -4.38 0.49 14.85
CA PHE A 76 -5.82 0.63 14.78
C PHE A 76 -6.43 -0.52 13.99
N TYR A 77 -7.69 -0.80 14.27
CA TYR A 77 -8.46 -1.75 13.48
C TYR A 77 -9.07 -1.04 12.26
N THR A 78 -8.96 -1.68 11.11
CA THR A 78 -9.51 -1.14 9.86
C THR A 78 -10.47 -2.14 9.26
N VAL A 79 -11.66 -1.67 8.89
CA VAL A 79 -12.67 -2.45 8.17
C VAL A 79 -12.90 -1.79 6.82
N GLY A 80 -12.69 -2.53 5.74
CA GLY A 80 -13.00 -2.09 4.40
C GLY A 80 -14.40 -2.55 3.99
N ILE A 81 -15.26 -1.60 3.61
CA ILE A 81 -16.58 -1.88 3.08
C ILE A 81 -16.63 -1.40 1.64
N THR A 82 -16.88 -2.31 0.71
CA THR A 82 -17.01 -2.01 -0.71
C THR A 82 -18.47 -2.03 -1.11
N LEU A 83 -18.94 -0.94 -1.67
CA LEU A 83 -20.28 -0.82 -2.21
C LEU A 83 -20.19 -0.65 -3.72
N SER A 84 -20.92 -1.46 -4.48
CA SER A 84 -20.98 -1.35 -5.94
C SER A 84 -22.42 -1.52 -6.43
N HIS A 85 -22.84 -0.66 -7.34
CA HIS A 85 -24.14 -0.71 -7.98
C HIS A 85 -24.06 0.04 -9.33
N LYS A 86 -24.96 -0.30 -10.24
CA LYS A 86 -25.06 0.37 -11.57
C LYS A 86 -25.44 1.85 -11.45
N ASP A 87 -26.20 2.20 -10.41
CA ASP A 87 -26.66 3.56 -10.14
C ASP A 87 -25.74 4.20 -9.09
N GLU A 88 -25.05 5.25 -9.49
CA GLU A 88 -24.12 5.99 -8.65
C GLU A 88 -24.84 6.64 -7.44
N GLU A 89 -26.05 7.20 -7.64
CA GLU A 89 -26.83 7.80 -6.55
C GLU A 89 -27.18 6.77 -5.48
N PHE A 90 -27.48 5.54 -5.88
CA PHE A 90 -27.75 4.46 -4.95
C PHE A 90 -26.53 4.15 -4.08
N VAL A 91 -25.35 4.07 -4.68
CA VAL A 91 -24.09 3.85 -3.96
C VAL A 91 -23.80 4.98 -2.97
N VAL A 92 -23.97 6.22 -3.40
CA VAL A 92 -23.75 7.41 -2.55
C VAL A 92 -24.70 7.40 -1.34
N ARG A 93 -25.99 7.12 -1.55
CA ARG A 93 -26.95 7.02 -0.44
C ARG A 93 -26.62 5.91 0.55
N LYS A 94 -26.23 4.74 0.08
CA LYS A 94 -25.83 3.62 0.94
C LYS A 94 -24.54 3.91 1.69
N ARG A 95 -23.57 4.57 1.05
CA ARG A 95 -22.36 5.04 1.70
C ARG A 95 -22.68 6.00 2.87
N THR A 96 -23.57 6.94 2.65
CA THR A 96 -24.01 7.89 3.69
C THR A 96 -24.66 7.17 4.87
N PHE A 97 -25.49 6.16 4.60
CA PHE A 97 -26.11 5.33 5.63
C PHE A 97 -25.06 4.58 6.47
N VAL A 98 -24.07 3.96 5.84
CA VAL A 98 -22.97 3.27 6.52
C VAL A 98 -22.10 4.26 7.31
N GLY A 99 -21.88 5.47 6.78
CA GLY A 99 -21.09 6.52 7.44
C GLY A 99 -21.76 7.18 8.65
N GLN A 100 -23.05 6.93 8.90
CA GLN A 100 -23.76 7.40 10.09
C GLN A 100 -23.48 6.56 11.35
N GLY A 101 -22.84 5.41 11.22
CA GLY A 101 -22.34 4.65 12.37
C GLY A 101 -21.11 5.32 12.98
N ASP A 102 -20.82 5.07 14.27
CA ASP A 102 -19.67 5.57 14.99
C ASP A 102 -18.35 4.95 14.47
N PHE A 103 -17.98 5.29 13.23
CA PHE A 103 -16.72 4.89 12.65
C PHE A 103 -15.70 6.03 12.77
N LEU A 104 -14.73 5.89 13.66
CA LEU A 104 -13.57 6.76 13.74
C LEU A 104 -12.65 6.50 12.52
N GLY A 105 -12.61 7.46 11.60
CA GLY A 105 -11.70 7.44 10.46
C GLY A 105 -12.32 6.96 9.17
N THR A 106 -13.03 7.82 8.49
CA THR A 106 -13.57 7.60 7.15
C THR A 106 -12.54 7.99 6.08
N ASN A 107 -11.69 7.08 5.69
CA ASN A 107 -11.07 7.15 4.38
C ASN A 107 -11.97 6.41 3.38
N THR A 108 -13.09 7.02 3.06
CA THR A 108 -14.00 6.53 2.04
C THR A 108 -13.45 6.87 0.66
N LYS A 109 -12.71 5.95 0.06
CA LYS A 109 -12.48 6.01 -1.38
C LYS A 109 -13.68 5.39 -2.07
N THR A 110 -14.48 6.23 -2.72
CA THR A 110 -15.53 5.76 -3.60
C THR A 110 -14.88 5.27 -4.89
N TYR A 111 -14.90 3.99 -5.12
CA TYR A 111 -14.55 3.42 -6.39
C TYR A 111 -15.84 3.11 -7.14
N CYS A 112 -16.10 3.83 -8.23
CA CYS A 112 -17.12 3.47 -9.20
C CYS A 112 -16.41 2.74 -10.34
N PRO A 113 -16.57 1.42 -10.51
CA PRO A 113 -16.11 0.77 -11.71
C PRO A 113 -16.97 1.26 -12.87
N ASN A 114 -16.33 1.92 -13.83
CA ASN A 114 -16.94 2.14 -15.12
C ASN A 114 -17.09 0.79 -15.81
N THR A 115 -18.29 0.36 -15.92
CA THR A 115 -18.68 -0.74 -16.80
C THR A 115 -19.11 -0.19 -18.13
#